data_57c9080ff6fd03bcb59a1229ac86ae27
#
_entry.id   57c9080ff6fd03bcb59a1229ac86ae27
#
_cell.length_a   1.000
_cell.length_b   1.000
_cell.length_c   1.000
_cell.angle_alpha   90.00
_cell.angle_beta   90.00
_cell.angle_gamma   90.00
#
_symmetry.space_group_name_H-M   'P 1'
#
loop_
_entity.id
_entity.type
_entity.pdbx_description
1 polymer ?
#
loop_
_entity_poly.entity_id
_entity_poly.type
_entity_poly.pdbx_seq_one_letter_code
_entity_poly.pdbx_strand_id
1 'polypeptide(L)'
;MSRRPLALALAIAVLSAMPAFAQDHAHGHDHAAGSVTGEAAGAAVAVDAFHAALKAGDTAAAVALMAPDVMIFEEGYAERSRDEYASHHLGSDAAFAAASESMVERRSGWADGDIAWITSEGRTTGQVNNRPVDRLTTETMVLKRHADSWRIHHIHWSSRAPS
;
A
#
# COMPACT_ATOMS: atom_id res chain seq x y z
N MET A 1 76.54 41.31 9.68
CA MET A 1 75.27 40.95 10.27
C MET A 1 74.15 41.18 9.23
N SER A 2 73.82 40.17 8.46
CA SER A 2 72.84 40.25 7.34
C SER A 2 71.55 39.63 7.75
N ARG A 3 70.50 40.45 7.80
CA ARG A 3 69.11 39.97 8.07
C ARG A 3 68.43 39.60 6.75
N ARG A 4 68.07 38.32 6.59
CA ARG A 4 67.27 37.86 5.48
C ARG A 4 65.77 38.02 5.81
N PRO A 5 64.92 38.52 4.90
CA PRO A 5 63.51 38.57 5.12
C PRO A 5 62.87 37.19 4.83
N LEU A 6 61.98 36.79 5.71
CA LEU A 6 61.17 35.59 5.59
C LEU A 6 60.00 35.89 4.64
N ALA A 7 59.94 35.19 3.51
CA ALA A 7 58.79 35.26 2.60
C ALA A 7 57.70 34.35 3.09
N LEU A 8 56.58 34.95 3.44
CA LEU A 8 55.29 34.21 3.80
C LEU A 8 54.57 33.81 2.54
N ALA A 9 54.60 32.52 2.21
CA ALA A 9 53.82 31.98 1.11
C ALA A 9 52.37 31.76 1.56
N LEU A 10 51.44 32.52 0.98
CA LEU A 10 50.01 32.41 1.17
C LEU A 10 49.50 31.29 0.26
N ALA A 11 49.19 30.13 0.82
CA ALA A 11 48.54 29.05 0.09
C ALA A 11 47.04 29.34 -0.03
N ILE A 12 46.58 29.67 -1.22
CA ILE A 12 45.16 29.81 -1.54
C ILE A 12 44.60 28.39 -1.78
N ALA A 13 43.82 27.87 -0.83
CA ALA A 13 43.07 26.66 -1.02
C ALA A 13 41.85 26.96 -1.91
N VAL A 14 41.89 26.50 -3.15
CA VAL A 14 40.74 26.52 -4.05
C VAL A 14 39.79 25.38 -3.63
N LEU A 15 38.72 25.76 -2.95
CA LEU A 15 37.62 24.83 -2.62
C LEU A 15 36.82 24.60 -3.90
N SER A 16 37.07 23.49 -4.58
CA SER A 16 36.25 23.05 -5.71
C SER A 16 34.89 22.57 -5.17
N ALA A 17 33.86 23.38 -5.34
CA ALA A 17 32.47 22.95 -5.09
C ALA A 17 32.11 21.91 -6.14
N MET A 18 31.96 20.66 -5.73
CA MET A 18 31.33 19.63 -6.55
C MET A 18 29.82 19.91 -6.64
N PRO A 19 29.22 19.90 -7.83
CA PRO A 19 27.77 19.96 -7.94
C PRO A 19 27.19 18.71 -7.27
N ALA A 20 26.31 18.90 -6.29
CA ALA A 20 25.44 17.85 -5.78
C ALA A 20 24.53 17.43 -6.94
N PHE A 21 24.76 16.24 -7.51
CA PHE A 21 23.76 15.60 -8.35
C PHE A 21 22.58 15.28 -7.45
N ALA A 22 21.53 16.10 -7.52
CA ALA A 22 20.21 15.71 -7.07
C ALA A 22 19.83 14.49 -7.92
N GLN A 23 19.86 13.31 -7.33
CA GLN A 23 19.20 12.15 -7.92
C GLN A 23 17.71 12.43 -7.82
N ASP A 24 17.15 12.89 -8.94
CA ASP A 24 15.72 12.98 -9.16
C ASP A 24 15.20 11.53 -9.20
N HIS A 25 14.85 10.99 -8.04
CA HIS A 25 14.05 9.79 -7.96
C HIS A 25 12.64 10.16 -8.44
N ALA A 26 12.47 10.24 -9.74
CA ALA A 26 11.16 10.25 -10.35
C ALA A 26 10.51 8.89 -10.06
N HIS A 27 9.89 8.76 -8.89
CA HIS A 27 8.95 7.71 -8.62
C HIS A 27 7.75 7.95 -9.54
N GLY A 28 7.77 7.30 -10.69
CA GLY A 28 6.62 7.27 -11.59
C GLY A 28 5.48 6.57 -10.87
N HIS A 29 4.60 7.35 -10.25
CA HIS A 29 3.32 6.85 -9.79
C HIS A 29 2.45 6.64 -11.02
N ASP A 30 2.32 5.40 -11.46
CA ASP A 30 1.41 5.01 -12.52
C ASP A 30 -0.03 5.18 -11.99
N HIS A 31 -0.67 6.28 -12.36
CA HIS A 31 -2.05 6.63 -11.98
C HIS A 31 -3.08 6.15 -13.02
N ALA A 32 -2.79 5.08 -13.74
CA ALA A 32 -3.79 4.48 -14.62
C ALA A 32 -4.89 3.81 -13.79
N ALA A 33 -6.16 4.10 -14.11
CA ALA A 33 -7.29 3.45 -13.47
C ALA A 33 -7.15 1.92 -13.57
N GLY A 34 -7.04 1.25 -12.44
CA GLY A 34 -7.21 -0.20 -12.30
C GLY A 34 -6.00 -1.10 -12.51
N SER A 35 -4.81 -0.64 -12.96
CA SER A 35 -3.66 -1.53 -13.12
C SER A 35 -2.39 -0.99 -12.46
N VAL A 36 -1.70 -1.85 -11.72
CA VAL A 36 -0.37 -1.61 -11.19
C VAL A 36 0.62 -2.43 -12.01
N THR A 37 1.70 -1.81 -12.46
CA THR A 37 2.75 -2.43 -13.30
C THR A 37 4.08 -2.51 -12.56
N GLY A 38 5.10 -3.11 -13.20
CA GLY A 38 6.44 -3.21 -12.64
C GLY A 38 6.52 -4.15 -11.43
N GLU A 39 7.38 -3.81 -10.48
CA GLU A 39 7.69 -4.65 -9.32
C GLU A 39 6.51 -4.87 -8.38
N ALA A 40 5.58 -3.93 -8.31
CA ALA A 40 4.38 -4.01 -7.47
C ALA A 40 3.25 -4.84 -8.09
N ALA A 41 3.35 -5.25 -9.36
CA ALA A 41 2.27 -5.97 -10.04
C ALA A 41 1.88 -7.28 -9.34
N GLY A 42 2.86 -8.04 -8.85
CA GLY A 42 2.60 -9.27 -8.10
C GLY A 42 1.84 -9.03 -6.78
N ALA A 43 2.13 -7.92 -6.09
CA ALA A 43 1.41 -7.53 -4.89
C ALA A 43 -0.04 -7.12 -5.22
N ALA A 44 -0.25 -6.39 -6.32
CA ALA A 44 -1.60 -6.03 -6.77
C ALA A 44 -2.46 -7.26 -7.11
N VAL A 45 -1.86 -8.30 -7.72
CA VAL A 45 -2.54 -9.59 -7.96
C VAL A 45 -2.99 -10.24 -6.64
N ALA A 46 -2.16 -10.18 -5.59
CA ALA A 46 -2.54 -10.72 -4.28
C ALA A 46 -3.70 -9.93 -3.64
N VAL A 47 -3.72 -8.59 -3.81
CA VAL A 47 -4.85 -7.74 -3.38
C VAL A 47 -6.13 -8.12 -4.13
N ASP A 48 -6.06 -8.28 -5.45
CA ASP A 48 -7.22 -8.69 -6.26
C ASP A 48 -7.74 -10.09 -5.86
N ALA A 49 -6.82 -11.03 -5.60
CA ALA A 49 -7.19 -12.37 -5.15
C ALA A 49 -7.89 -12.34 -3.78
N PHE A 50 -7.46 -11.47 -2.87
CA PHE A 50 -8.10 -11.28 -1.56
C PHE A 50 -9.54 -10.76 -1.71
N HIS A 51 -9.75 -9.71 -2.50
CA HIS A 51 -11.09 -9.19 -2.77
C HIS A 51 -11.99 -10.19 -3.50
N ALA A 52 -11.43 -10.94 -4.45
CA ALA A 52 -12.17 -12.01 -5.14
C ALA A 52 -12.60 -13.11 -4.17
N ALA A 53 -11.75 -13.50 -3.22
CA ALA A 53 -12.08 -14.48 -2.18
C ALA A 53 -13.20 -13.97 -1.26
N LEU A 54 -13.13 -12.70 -0.80
CA LEU A 54 -14.23 -12.10 -0.03
C LEU A 54 -15.53 -12.07 -0.83
N LYS A 55 -15.51 -11.64 -2.10
CA LYS A 55 -16.69 -11.58 -2.97
C LYS A 55 -17.33 -12.96 -3.18
N ALA A 56 -16.50 -14.00 -3.27
CA ALA A 56 -16.94 -15.38 -3.40
C ALA A 56 -17.42 -16.02 -2.08
N GLY A 57 -17.20 -15.36 -0.94
CA GLY A 57 -17.43 -15.95 0.39
C GLY A 57 -16.40 -17.02 0.77
N ASP A 58 -15.29 -17.12 0.03
CA ASP A 58 -14.19 -18.06 0.33
C ASP A 58 -13.25 -17.48 1.39
N THR A 59 -13.71 -17.54 2.64
CA THR A 59 -12.96 -17.03 3.78
C THR A 59 -11.63 -17.77 3.99
N ALA A 60 -11.54 -19.04 3.60
CA ALA A 60 -10.29 -19.80 3.71
C ALA A 60 -9.22 -19.29 2.73
N ALA A 61 -9.63 -19.00 1.49
CA ALA A 61 -8.72 -18.38 0.51
C ALA A 61 -8.29 -16.97 0.94
N ALA A 62 -9.19 -16.15 1.48
CA ALA A 62 -8.85 -14.84 2.01
C ALA A 62 -7.82 -14.94 3.14
N VAL A 63 -8.03 -15.83 4.12
CA VAL A 63 -7.10 -16.09 5.23
C VAL A 63 -5.71 -16.53 4.72
N ALA A 64 -5.65 -17.35 3.68
CA ALA A 64 -4.39 -17.85 3.13
C ALA A 64 -3.52 -16.74 2.51
N LEU A 65 -4.10 -15.62 2.11
CA LEU A 65 -3.38 -14.46 1.56
C LEU A 65 -2.82 -13.54 2.63
N MET A 66 -3.22 -13.69 3.90
CA MET A 66 -2.77 -12.84 5.00
C MET A 66 -1.60 -13.46 5.76
N ALA A 67 -0.72 -12.59 6.27
CA ALA A 67 0.28 -12.98 7.25
C ALA A 67 -0.39 -13.29 8.61
N PRO A 68 0.21 -14.17 9.44
CA PRO A 68 -0.35 -14.46 10.76
C PRO A 68 -0.47 -13.24 11.68
N ASP A 69 0.43 -12.27 11.54
CA ASP A 69 0.55 -11.03 12.30
C ASP A 69 -0.01 -9.81 11.55
N VAL A 70 -0.92 -10.04 10.58
CA VAL A 70 -1.58 -8.95 9.85
C VAL A 70 -2.25 -7.99 10.81
N MET A 71 -2.17 -6.70 10.51
CA MET A 71 -2.85 -5.64 11.24
C MET A 71 -3.90 -4.99 10.35
N ILE A 72 -5.15 -4.97 10.79
CA ILE A 72 -6.26 -4.42 10.03
C ILE A 72 -6.87 -3.26 10.80
N PHE A 73 -7.06 -2.13 10.13
CA PHE A 73 -7.72 -0.95 10.65
C PHE A 73 -8.95 -0.61 9.81
N GLU A 74 -10.08 -0.48 10.46
CA GLU A 74 -11.33 -0.08 9.83
C GLU A 74 -12.21 0.69 10.81
N GLU A 75 -12.67 1.87 10.44
CA GLU A 75 -13.59 2.74 11.22
C GLU A 75 -13.22 2.92 12.70
N GLY A 76 -11.91 2.91 13.02
CA GLY A 76 -11.39 3.03 14.39
C GLY A 76 -11.23 1.70 15.13
N TYR A 77 -11.67 0.59 14.56
CA TYR A 77 -11.35 -0.75 15.05
C TYR A 77 -9.96 -1.19 14.59
N ALA A 78 -9.39 -2.12 15.35
CA ALA A 78 -8.09 -2.69 15.04
C ALA A 78 -8.05 -4.17 15.38
N GLU A 79 -7.80 -5.01 14.39
CA GLU A 79 -7.42 -6.41 14.59
C GLU A 79 -5.92 -6.56 14.40
N ARG A 80 -5.30 -7.32 15.30
CA ARG A 80 -3.85 -7.43 15.41
C ARG A 80 -3.29 -8.79 15.02
N SER A 81 -4.16 -9.63 14.48
CA SER A 81 -3.79 -10.92 13.91
C SER A 81 -4.82 -11.40 12.91
N ARG A 82 -4.37 -12.29 12.03
CA ARG A 82 -5.24 -13.00 11.09
C ARG A 82 -6.35 -13.79 11.81
N ASP A 83 -6.01 -14.42 12.92
CA ASP A 83 -6.96 -15.26 13.66
C ASP A 83 -8.01 -14.39 14.39
N GLU A 84 -7.63 -13.20 14.86
CA GLU A 84 -8.56 -12.19 15.42
C GLU A 84 -9.54 -11.73 14.35
N TYR A 85 -9.06 -11.30 13.18
CA TYR A 85 -9.91 -10.92 12.05
C TYR A 85 -10.82 -12.06 11.59
N ALA A 86 -10.27 -13.26 11.45
CA ALA A 86 -11.03 -14.43 11.01
C ALA A 86 -12.19 -14.78 11.96
N SER A 87 -12.03 -14.55 13.27
CA SER A 87 -13.07 -14.83 14.27
C SER A 87 -14.09 -13.71 14.46
N HIS A 88 -13.77 -12.48 14.09
CA HIS A 88 -14.61 -11.30 14.39
C HIS A 88 -15.30 -10.73 13.12
N HIS A 89 -14.51 -10.31 12.11
CA HIS A 89 -15.04 -9.49 11.01
C HIS A 89 -15.05 -10.19 9.65
N LEU A 90 -14.17 -11.13 9.38
CA LEU A 90 -14.02 -11.76 8.05
C LEU A 90 -15.35 -12.28 7.48
N GLY A 91 -16.20 -12.90 8.32
CA GLY A 91 -17.50 -13.43 7.88
C GLY A 91 -18.48 -12.33 7.45
N SER A 92 -18.50 -11.21 8.18
CA SER A 92 -19.32 -10.05 7.84
C SER A 92 -18.83 -9.32 6.60
N ASP A 93 -17.51 -9.21 6.44
CA ASP A 93 -16.90 -8.55 5.29
C ASP A 93 -17.12 -9.36 4.01
N ALA A 94 -17.01 -10.70 4.08
CA ALA A 94 -17.36 -11.58 2.98
C ALA A 94 -18.84 -11.47 2.61
N ALA A 95 -19.75 -11.43 3.60
CA ALA A 95 -21.18 -11.25 3.35
C ALA A 95 -21.49 -9.88 2.75
N PHE A 96 -20.81 -8.81 3.22
CA PHE A 96 -20.92 -7.47 2.65
C PHE A 96 -20.41 -7.44 1.21
N ALA A 97 -19.23 -7.99 0.94
CA ALA A 97 -18.65 -8.06 -0.40
C ALA A 97 -19.55 -8.84 -1.36
N ALA A 98 -20.14 -9.95 -0.94
CA ALA A 98 -21.06 -10.73 -1.76
C ALA A 98 -22.35 -9.97 -2.13
N ALA A 99 -22.83 -9.09 -1.23
CA ALA A 99 -24.08 -8.32 -1.40
C ALA A 99 -23.88 -6.95 -2.06
N SER A 100 -22.65 -6.54 -2.35
CA SER A 100 -22.32 -5.23 -2.91
C SER A 100 -21.44 -5.34 -4.15
N GLU A 101 -21.37 -4.28 -4.93
CA GLU A 101 -20.45 -4.14 -6.07
C GLU A 101 -19.45 -3.05 -5.78
N SER A 102 -18.18 -3.42 -5.76
CA SER A 102 -17.06 -2.48 -5.57
C SER A 102 -16.34 -2.27 -6.90
N MET A 103 -16.16 -1.00 -7.26
CA MET A 103 -15.44 -0.57 -8.44
C MET A 103 -14.21 0.22 -8.01
N VAL A 104 -13.04 -0.22 -8.45
CA VAL A 104 -11.80 0.55 -8.29
C VAL A 104 -11.75 1.62 -9.36
N GLU A 105 -11.70 2.88 -8.94
CA GLU A 105 -11.60 4.05 -9.83
C GLU A 105 -10.15 4.47 -10.06
N ARG A 106 -9.32 4.29 -9.04
CA ARG A 106 -7.89 4.58 -9.10
C ARG A 106 -7.13 3.57 -8.25
N ARG A 107 -5.98 3.13 -8.76
CA ARG A 107 -5.05 2.29 -8.01
C ARG A 107 -3.62 2.74 -8.25
N SER A 108 -2.80 2.73 -7.20
CA SER A 108 -1.36 2.96 -7.25
C SER A 108 -0.64 1.85 -6.49
N GLY A 109 0.57 1.55 -6.91
CA GLY A 109 1.39 0.54 -6.24
C GLY A 109 2.87 0.90 -6.32
N TRP A 110 3.59 0.55 -5.28
CA TRP A 110 5.02 0.70 -5.17
C TRP A 110 5.63 -0.51 -4.48
N ALA A 111 6.80 -0.94 -4.88
CA ALA A 111 7.55 -2.01 -4.23
C ALA A 111 9.04 -1.65 -4.12
N ASP A 112 9.66 -2.08 -3.01
CA ASP A 112 11.09 -2.02 -2.77
C ASP A 112 11.53 -3.33 -2.12
N GLY A 113 12.29 -4.12 -2.85
CA GLY A 113 12.69 -5.46 -2.44
C GLY A 113 11.47 -6.34 -2.15
N ASP A 114 11.33 -6.76 -0.89
CA ASP A 114 10.27 -7.68 -0.47
C ASP A 114 9.05 -6.97 0.15
N ILE A 115 8.98 -5.66 0.08
CA ILE A 115 7.86 -4.88 0.61
C ILE A 115 7.17 -4.15 -0.53
N ALA A 116 5.85 -4.17 -0.53
CA ALA A 116 5.02 -3.38 -1.43
C ALA A 116 3.86 -2.75 -0.67
N TRP A 117 3.39 -1.59 -1.15
CA TRP A 117 2.07 -1.10 -0.80
C TRP A 117 1.22 -0.90 -2.06
N ILE A 118 -0.06 -1.14 -1.89
CA ILE A 118 -1.09 -0.90 -2.90
C ILE A 118 -2.12 0.02 -2.28
N THR A 119 -2.46 1.09 -2.97
CA THR A 119 -3.55 1.98 -2.59
C THR A 119 -4.65 1.93 -3.64
N SER A 120 -5.90 1.93 -3.20
CA SER A 120 -7.07 1.93 -4.07
C SER A 120 -8.05 2.99 -3.62
N GLU A 121 -8.62 3.72 -4.57
CA GLU A 121 -9.77 4.59 -4.40
C GLU A 121 -10.91 4.02 -5.25
N GLY A 122 -12.12 4.04 -4.74
CA GLY A 122 -13.23 3.44 -5.45
C GLY A 122 -14.60 3.79 -4.89
N ARG A 123 -15.57 3.07 -5.37
CA ARG A 123 -16.97 3.20 -4.93
C ARG A 123 -17.58 1.83 -4.74
N THR A 124 -18.28 1.66 -3.61
CA THR A 124 -19.05 0.46 -3.32
C THR A 124 -20.53 0.81 -3.30
N THR A 125 -21.32 0.06 -4.06
CA THR A 125 -22.77 0.24 -4.18
C THR A 125 -23.50 -1.10 -3.99
N GLY A 126 -24.78 -1.06 -3.59
CA GLY A 126 -25.55 -2.29 -3.44
C GLY A 126 -26.70 -2.15 -2.45
N GLN A 127 -27.16 -3.31 -1.98
CA GLN A 127 -28.13 -3.41 -0.90
C GLN A 127 -27.65 -4.45 0.12
N VAL A 128 -27.42 -4.02 1.34
CA VAL A 128 -26.99 -4.89 2.45
C VAL A 128 -28.05 -4.82 3.54
N ASN A 129 -28.62 -5.96 3.94
CA ASN A 129 -29.70 -6.04 4.92
C ASN A 129 -30.89 -5.12 4.59
N ASN A 130 -31.30 -5.07 3.30
CA ASN A 130 -32.35 -4.19 2.76
C ASN A 130 -32.07 -2.69 2.91
N ARG A 131 -30.84 -2.28 3.14
CA ARG A 131 -30.41 -0.88 3.17
C ARG A 131 -29.54 -0.58 1.96
N PRO A 132 -29.79 0.52 1.26
CA PRO A 132 -28.93 0.93 0.17
C PRO A 132 -27.53 1.28 0.70
N VAL A 133 -26.52 0.82 -0.02
CA VAL A 133 -25.11 1.17 0.20
C VAL A 133 -24.64 1.98 -0.99
N ASP A 134 -24.03 3.13 -0.71
CA ASP A 134 -23.33 3.96 -1.68
C ASP A 134 -22.21 4.69 -0.93
N ARG A 135 -20.98 4.21 -1.13
CA ARG A 135 -19.81 4.68 -0.38
C ARG A 135 -18.65 4.96 -1.32
N LEU A 136 -18.00 6.08 -1.14
CA LEU A 136 -16.66 6.29 -1.66
C LEU A 136 -15.69 5.62 -0.70
N THR A 137 -14.75 4.85 -1.23
CA THR A 137 -13.85 4.00 -0.45
C THR A 137 -12.40 4.32 -0.74
N THR A 138 -11.58 4.21 0.28
CA THR A 138 -10.13 4.21 0.15
C THR A 138 -9.55 3.01 0.90
N GLU A 139 -8.52 2.44 0.32
CA GLU A 139 -7.83 1.29 0.87
C GLU A 139 -6.32 1.48 0.76
N THR A 140 -5.61 1.02 1.77
CA THR A 140 -4.16 0.82 1.72
C THR A 140 -3.83 -0.58 2.19
N MET A 141 -3.12 -1.34 1.38
CA MET A 141 -2.56 -2.63 1.77
C MET A 141 -1.03 -2.59 1.71
N VAL A 142 -0.39 -3.07 2.77
CA VAL A 142 1.05 -3.34 2.79
C VAL A 142 1.25 -4.84 2.71
N LEU A 143 2.06 -5.25 1.74
CA LEU A 143 2.36 -6.66 1.50
C LEU A 143 3.86 -6.91 1.66
N LYS A 144 4.18 -8.14 2.04
CA LYS A 144 5.56 -8.62 2.07
C LYS A 144 5.68 -9.90 1.25
N ARG A 145 6.78 -10.01 0.52
CA ARG A 145 7.09 -11.22 -0.25
C ARG A 145 7.65 -12.30 0.68
N HIS A 146 7.09 -13.50 0.58
CA HIS A 146 7.57 -14.69 1.22
C HIS A 146 7.83 -15.75 0.14
N ALA A 147 9.08 -16.03 -0.13
CA ALA A 147 9.50 -16.82 -1.29
C ALA A 147 8.90 -16.22 -2.57
N ASP A 148 8.07 -16.97 -3.29
CA ASP A 148 7.47 -16.55 -4.56
C ASP A 148 6.06 -15.96 -4.44
N SER A 149 5.59 -15.71 -3.20
CA SER A 149 4.22 -15.21 -2.96
C SER A 149 4.19 -13.95 -2.11
N TRP A 150 3.22 -13.07 -2.40
CA TRP A 150 2.94 -11.90 -1.60
C TRP A 150 1.90 -12.21 -0.52
N ARG A 151 2.14 -11.75 0.73
CA ARG A 151 1.18 -11.83 1.83
C ARG A 151 0.85 -10.45 2.36
N ILE A 152 -0.41 -10.25 2.72
CA ILE A 152 -0.91 -9.01 3.28
C ILE A 152 -0.51 -8.93 4.75
N HIS A 153 0.22 -7.87 5.12
CA HIS A 153 0.65 -7.58 6.50
C HIS A 153 -0.11 -6.43 7.12
N HIS A 154 -0.74 -5.58 6.30
CA HIS A 154 -1.57 -4.49 6.80
C HIS A 154 -2.68 -4.18 5.81
N ILE A 155 -3.86 -3.88 6.35
CA ILE A 155 -5.00 -3.34 5.63
C ILE A 155 -5.49 -2.11 6.39
N HIS A 156 -5.78 -1.05 5.68
CA HIS A 156 -6.53 0.09 6.21
C HIS A 156 -7.67 0.42 5.26
N TRP A 157 -8.87 0.27 5.74
CA TRP A 157 -10.09 0.64 5.04
C TRP A 157 -10.71 1.91 5.63
N SER A 158 -11.18 2.75 4.75
CA SER A 158 -11.93 3.94 5.09
C SER A 158 -13.02 4.21 4.05
N SER A 159 -14.15 4.72 4.50
CA SER A 159 -15.24 5.02 3.59
C SER A 159 -16.04 6.24 4.05
N ARG A 160 -16.73 6.91 3.12
CA ARG A 160 -17.69 8.00 3.38
C ARG A 160 -18.84 7.97 2.40
N ALA A 161 -19.95 8.60 2.76
CA ALA A 161 -21.02 8.86 1.79
C ALA A 161 -20.53 9.81 0.70
N PRO A 162 -21.00 9.67 -0.55
CA PRO A 162 -20.85 10.71 -1.56
C PRO A 162 -21.45 12.04 -1.07
N SER A 163 -20.85 13.15 -1.48
CA SER A 163 -21.33 14.53 -1.21
C SER A 163 -22.45 14.90 -2.15
#